data_b75955ddd8244f673fcbc15f25cbf3fc
#
_entry.id   b75955ddd8244f673fcbc15f25cbf3fc
#
_cell.length_a   1.000
_cell.length_b   1.000
_cell.length_c   1.000
_cell.angle_alpha   90.00
_cell.angle_beta   90.00
_cell.angle_gamma   90.00
#
_symmetry.space_group_name_H-M   'P 1'
#
loop_
_entity.id
_entity.type
_entity.pdbx_description
1 polymer ?
#
loop_
_entity_poly.entity_id
_entity_poly.type
_entity_poly.pdbx_seq_one_letter_code
_entity_poly.pdbx_strand_id
1 'polypeptide(L)'
;AIKLYFGISYELSSYEEHAVSKGSSSRAAAYVGILCEGKMYWGVGLDEDIIKSSIAALVSAGNKMAQSENITEGREERIVEIMRYVQANYKSVTLDELSENFHLSKPYLSKYIKEHTGATFQEAVKKARMKKARAMLKETNQTVESIAANVGYETVEHFNRLFKKTYQMTPVQFRRENLKK
;
A
#
# COMPACT_ATOMS: atom_id res chain seq x y z
N ALA A 1 9.22 12.73 6.12
CA ALA A 1 7.76 12.72 5.84
C ALA A 1 7.47 12.27 4.40
N ILE A 2 8.06 12.86 3.38
CA ILE A 2 7.81 12.52 1.96
C ILE A 2 8.23 11.08 1.64
N LYS A 3 9.40 10.64 2.10
CA LYS A 3 9.88 9.25 1.93
C LYS A 3 8.93 8.23 2.55
N LEU A 4 8.35 8.53 3.72
CA LEU A 4 7.36 7.69 4.40
C LEU A 4 5.99 7.72 3.69
N TYR A 5 5.63 8.86 3.10
CA TYR A 5 4.32 9.04 2.47
C TYR A 5 4.25 8.40 1.08
N PHE A 6 5.26 8.61 0.24
CA PHE A 6 5.28 8.10 -1.14
C PHE A 6 5.99 6.75 -1.28
N GLY A 7 6.71 6.30 -0.24
CA GLY A 7 7.47 5.06 -0.28
C GLY A 7 8.59 5.04 -1.31
N ILE A 8 9.00 6.22 -1.80
CA ILE A 8 10.01 6.39 -2.82
C ILE A 8 11.31 6.81 -2.15
N SER A 9 12.42 6.20 -2.56
CA SER A 9 13.75 6.61 -2.12
C SER A 9 14.15 7.86 -2.89
N TYR A 10 14.38 8.94 -2.20
CA TYR A 10 14.88 10.18 -2.78
C TYR A 10 15.97 10.78 -1.88
N GLU A 11 16.81 11.58 -2.48
CA GLU A 11 17.87 12.34 -1.82
C GLU A 11 17.65 13.84 -2.02
N LEU A 12 17.81 14.62 -0.93
CA LEU A 12 17.87 16.08 -1.03
C LEU A 12 19.26 16.43 -1.57
N SER A 13 19.31 16.77 -2.85
CA SER A 13 20.58 16.97 -3.56
C SER A 13 21.05 18.42 -3.57
N SER A 14 20.14 19.38 -3.51
CA SER A 14 20.49 20.79 -3.52
C SER A 14 19.50 21.61 -2.71
N TYR A 15 20.00 22.63 -2.04
CA TYR A 15 19.24 23.62 -1.32
C TYR A 15 19.94 24.98 -1.42
N GLU A 16 19.20 25.97 -1.91
CA GLU A 16 19.70 27.35 -2.05
C GLU A 16 18.64 28.34 -1.58
N GLU A 17 19.06 29.45 -0.99
CA GLU A 17 18.19 30.53 -0.52
C GLU A 17 18.72 31.90 -0.98
N HIS A 18 17.82 32.77 -1.39
CA HIS A 18 18.13 34.14 -1.78
C HIS A 18 17.09 35.13 -1.28
N ALA A 19 17.53 36.28 -0.82
CA ALA A 19 16.63 37.43 -0.61
C ALA A 19 16.27 38.05 -1.95
N VAL A 20 14.95 38.10 -2.24
CA VAL A 20 14.44 38.57 -3.55
C VAL A 20 14.18 40.08 -3.56
N SER A 21 14.05 40.70 -2.37
CA SER A 21 13.80 42.16 -2.24
C SER A 21 14.56 42.75 -1.06
N LYS A 22 14.83 44.07 -1.13
CA LYS A 22 15.45 44.83 -0.05
C LYS A 22 14.38 45.66 0.68
N GLY A 23 14.38 45.67 2.02
CA GLY A 23 13.49 46.48 2.85
C GLY A 23 12.65 45.69 3.83
N SER A 24 11.67 46.36 4.45
CA SER A 24 10.83 45.77 5.51
C SER A 24 9.85 44.68 5.03
N SER A 25 9.69 44.51 3.72
CA SER A 25 8.87 43.44 3.08
C SER A 25 9.76 42.51 2.25
N SER A 26 10.95 42.19 2.76
CA SER A 26 11.87 41.27 2.07
C SER A 26 11.26 39.88 1.99
N ARG A 27 11.25 39.29 0.79
CA ARG A 27 10.86 37.92 0.56
C ARG A 27 12.09 37.02 0.41
N ALA A 28 12.01 35.82 0.94
CA ALA A 28 12.98 34.76 0.70
C ALA A 28 12.50 33.86 -0.44
N ALA A 29 13.39 33.57 -1.38
CA ALA A 29 13.20 32.50 -2.36
C ALA A 29 14.05 31.31 -1.94
N ALA A 30 13.44 30.15 -1.78
CA ALA A 30 14.11 28.89 -1.57
C ALA A 30 14.02 28.01 -2.82
N TYR A 31 15.11 27.33 -3.15
CA TYR A 31 15.22 26.39 -4.24
C TYR A 31 15.63 25.03 -3.67
N VAL A 32 14.86 24.01 -3.99
CA VAL A 32 15.09 22.64 -3.49
C VAL A 32 15.23 21.70 -4.67
N GLY A 33 16.32 20.97 -4.75
CA GLY A 33 16.56 19.90 -5.71
C GLY A 33 16.44 18.54 -5.05
N ILE A 34 15.54 17.70 -5.53
CA ILE A 34 15.33 16.31 -5.12
C ILE A 34 15.83 15.40 -6.22
N LEU A 35 16.76 14.50 -5.89
CA LEU A 35 17.21 13.43 -6.77
C LEU A 35 16.39 12.16 -6.48
N CYS A 36 15.71 11.64 -7.50
CA CYS A 36 14.95 10.40 -7.42
C CYS A 36 15.19 9.59 -8.68
N GLU A 37 15.64 8.35 -8.54
CA GLU A 37 15.93 7.43 -9.66
C GLU A 37 16.83 8.03 -10.75
N GLY A 38 17.83 8.83 -10.34
CA GLY A 38 18.77 9.49 -11.26
C GLY A 38 18.23 10.75 -11.94
N LYS A 39 17.00 11.18 -11.65
CA LYS A 39 16.36 12.37 -12.21
C LYS A 39 16.19 13.46 -11.16
N MET A 40 16.52 14.72 -11.53
CA MET A 40 16.41 15.88 -10.66
C MET A 40 15.05 16.56 -10.80
N TYR A 41 14.42 16.83 -9.66
CA TYR A 41 13.17 17.57 -9.56
C TYR A 41 13.37 18.84 -8.74
N TRP A 42 13.19 19.97 -9.37
CA TRP A 42 13.40 21.28 -8.75
C TRP A 42 12.08 21.89 -8.29
N GLY A 43 12.06 22.37 -7.06
CA GLY A 43 10.97 23.16 -6.49
C GLY A 43 11.45 24.56 -6.09
N VAL A 44 10.54 25.52 -6.15
CA VAL A 44 10.76 26.90 -5.72
C VAL A 44 9.65 27.30 -4.76
N GLY A 45 10.01 27.99 -3.69
CA GLY A 45 9.11 28.59 -2.73
C GLY A 45 9.45 30.07 -2.52
N LEU A 46 8.43 30.89 -2.34
CA LEU A 46 8.53 32.32 -2.09
C LEU A 46 7.65 32.66 -0.90
N ASP A 47 8.23 33.22 0.17
CA ASP A 47 7.50 33.68 1.35
C ASP A 47 8.31 34.76 2.07
N GLU A 48 7.67 35.54 2.94
CA GLU A 48 8.36 36.48 3.85
C GLU A 48 9.10 35.72 4.94
N ASP A 49 8.66 34.52 5.26
CA ASP A 49 9.29 33.58 6.19
C ASP A 49 10.12 32.53 5.42
N ILE A 50 11.41 32.48 5.74
CA ILE A 50 12.38 31.58 5.10
C ILE A 50 12.03 30.09 5.29
N ILE A 51 11.45 29.71 6.44
CA ILE A 51 11.03 28.34 6.71
C ILE A 51 9.83 27.97 5.83
N LYS A 52 8.88 28.88 5.67
CA LYS A 52 7.71 28.68 4.79
C LYS A 52 8.12 28.59 3.33
N SER A 53 9.06 29.45 2.87
CA SER A 53 9.57 29.38 1.51
C SER A 53 10.28 28.05 1.24
N SER A 54 11.06 27.54 2.20
CA SER A 54 11.76 26.25 2.09
C SER A 54 10.79 25.06 2.07
N ILE A 55 9.75 25.09 2.89
CA ILE A 55 8.68 24.07 2.89
C ILE A 55 7.92 24.11 1.55
N ALA A 56 7.57 25.28 1.04
CA ALA A 56 6.91 25.44 -0.24
C ALA A 56 7.75 24.92 -1.41
N ALA A 57 9.07 25.21 -1.40
CA ALA A 57 10.01 24.67 -2.38
C ALA A 57 10.07 23.13 -2.35
N LEU A 58 10.17 22.55 -1.16
CA LEU A 58 10.19 21.10 -0.99
C LEU A 58 8.90 20.43 -1.47
N VAL A 59 7.74 21.00 -1.14
CA VAL A 59 6.43 20.52 -1.62
C VAL A 59 6.33 20.64 -3.13
N SER A 60 6.79 21.74 -3.72
CA SER A 60 6.81 21.95 -5.17
C SER A 60 7.67 20.90 -5.89
N ALA A 61 8.89 20.63 -5.41
CA ALA A 61 9.76 19.58 -5.95
C ALA A 61 9.12 18.19 -5.82
N GLY A 62 8.55 17.88 -4.65
CA GLY A 62 7.85 16.63 -4.38
C GLY A 62 6.63 16.41 -5.28
N ASN A 63 5.85 17.45 -5.57
CA ASN A 63 4.72 17.37 -6.48
C ASN A 63 5.16 17.08 -7.93
N LYS A 64 6.22 17.76 -8.40
CA LYS A 64 6.78 17.48 -9.75
C LYS A 64 7.30 16.05 -9.86
N MET A 65 7.99 15.57 -8.82
CA MET A 65 8.43 14.19 -8.73
C MET A 65 7.23 13.22 -8.79
N ALA A 66 6.16 13.50 -8.03
CA ALA A 66 4.96 12.66 -7.99
C ALA A 66 4.15 12.63 -9.30
N GLN A 67 4.29 13.64 -10.15
CA GLN A 67 3.63 13.74 -11.46
C GLN A 67 4.40 13.05 -12.59
N SER A 68 5.63 12.60 -12.36
CA SER A 68 6.41 11.92 -13.38
C SER A 68 5.88 10.49 -13.63
N GLU A 69 5.88 10.07 -14.88
CA GLU A 69 5.36 8.74 -15.31
C GLU A 69 6.01 7.58 -14.58
N ASN A 70 7.33 7.66 -14.32
CA ASN A 70 8.08 6.63 -13.60
C ASN A 70 7.57 6.38 -12.16
N ILE A 71 6.98 7.38 -11.51
CA ILE A 71 6.42 7.23 -10.16
C ILE A 71 5.05 6.56 -10.21
N THR A 72 4.31 6.76 -11.27
CA THR A 72 3.02 6.08 -11.48
C THR A 72 3.24 4.59 -11.72
N GLU A 73 4.21 4.21 -12.56
CA GLU A 73 4.59 2.81 -12.79
C GLU A 73 5.08 2.13 -11.50
N GLY A 74 6.00 2.74 -10.76
CA GLY A 74 6.48 2.20 -9.48
C GLY A 74 5.38 2.05 -8.41
N ARG A 75 4.30 2.84 -8.48
CA ARG A 75 3.13 2.66 -7.60
C ARG A 75 2.29 1.46 -7.99
N GLU A 76 2.08 1.23 -9.29
CA GLU A 76 1.34 0.06 -9.77
C GLU A 76 2.10 -1.23 -9.48
N GLU A 77 3.39 -1.26 -9.67
CA GLU A 77 4.24 -2.39 -9.29
C GLU A 77 4.19 -2.67 -7.79
N ARG A 78 4.25 -1.62 -6.97
CA ARG A 78 4.24 -1.75 -5.51
C ARG A 78 2.95 -2.34 -4.96
N ILE A 79 1.77 -1.94 -5.47
CA ILE A 79 0.52 -2.56 -5.03
C ILE A 79 0.46 -4.03 -5.42
N VAL A 80 0.99 -4.40 -6.58
CA VAL A 80 1.07 -5.79 -7.02
C VAL A 80 1.96 -6.60 -6.08
N GLU A 81 3.11 -6.08 -5.65
CA GLU A 81 4.01 -6.73 -4.69
C GLU A 81 3.35 -6.90 -3.32
N ILE A 82 2.71 -5.85 -2.79
CA ILE A 82 1.94 -5.93 -1.54
C ILE A 82 0.87 -7.02 -1.63
N MET A 83 0.12 -7.05 -2.71
CA MET A 83 -0.94 -8.04 -2.89
C MET A 83 -0.42 -9.45 -3.12
N ARG A 84 0.73 -9.63 -3.75
CA ARG A 84 1.44 -10.92 -3.83
C ARG A 84 1.85 -11.40 -2.45
N TYR A 85 2.43 -10.51 -1.63
CA TYR A 85 2.81 -10.84 -0.26
C TYR A 85 1.60 -11.26 0.58
N VAL A 86 0.49 -10.52 0.52
CA VAL A 86 -0.77 -10.89 1.18
C VAL A 86 -1.28 -12.26 0.70
N GLN A 87 -1.19 -12.55 -0.60
CA GLN A 87 -1.62 -13.83 -1.15
C GLN A 87 -0.70 -15.00 -0.78
N ALA A 88 0.60 -14.76 -0.60
CA ALA A 88 1.55 -15.77 -0.15
C ALA A 88 1.41 -16.07 1.35
N ASN A 89 1.19 -15.04 2.15
CA ASN A 89 1.18 -15.11 3.62
C ASN A 89 -0.22 -15.02 4.25
N TYR A 90 -1.28 -15.30 3.47
CA TYR A 90 -2.69 -15.10 3.84
C TYR A 90 -3.08 -15.72 5.19
N LYS A 91 -2.38 -16.73 5.66
CA LYS A 91 -2.70 -17.45 6.90
C LYS A 91 -2.51 -16.59 8.15
N SER A 92 -1.44 -15.80 8.20
CA SER A 92 -1.03 -15.06 9.41
C SER A 92 -0.68 -13.59 9.15
N VAL A 93 -0.68 -13.13 7.90
CA VAL A 93 -0.25 -11.77 7.55
C VAL A 93 -1.00 -10.71 8.34
N THR A 94 -0.25 -9.77 8.91
CA THR A 94 -0.76 -8.61 9.64
C THR A 94 -0.39 -7.31 8.94
N LEU A 95 -1.08 -6.22 9.31
CA LEU A 95 -0.75 -4.90 8.80
C LEU A 95 0.59 -4.39 9.37
N ASP A 96 0.98 -4.87 10.57
CA ASP A 96 2.27 -4.61 11.18
C ASP A 96 3.40 -5.19 10.35
N GLU A 97 3.30 -6.47 10.02
CA GLU A 97 4.26 -7.19 9.17
C GLU A 97 4.41 -6.53 7.79
N LEU A 98 3.30 -6.10 7.16
CA LEU A 98 3.38 -5.34 5.91
C LEU A 98 4.06 -3.99 6.09
N SER A 99 3.78 -3.29 7.20
CA SER A 99 4.39 -2.01 7.54
C SER A 99 5.92 -2.12 7.62
N GLU A 100 6.41 -3.17 8.26
CA GLU A 100 7.84 -3.44 8.41
C GLU A 100 8.48 -3.83 7.07
N ASN A 101 7.88 -4.79 6.35
CA ASN A 101 8.44 -5.30 5.09
C ASN A 101 8.48 -4.26 3.96
N PHE A 102 7.47 -3.41 3.89
CA PHE A 102 7.38 -2.39 2.83
C PHE A 102 7.83 -1.00 3.27
N HIS A 103 8.26 -0.84 4.53
CA HIS A 103 8.69 0.44 5.13
C HIS A 103 7.63 1.55 4.98
N LEU A 104 6.36 1.19 5.17
CA LEU A 104 5.21 2.08 5.07
C LEU A 104 4.44 2.12 6.38
N SER A 105 3.92 3.28 6.77
CA SER A 105 3.07 3.35 7.97
C SER A 105 1.74 2.60 7.76
N LYS A 106 1.21 2.00 8.83
CA LYS A 106 -0.08 1.27 8.79
C LYS A 106 -1.25 2.12 8.26
N PRO A 107 -1.43 3.40 8.66
CA PRO A 107 -2.47 4.24 8.09
C PRO A 107 -2.31 4.45 6.58
N TYR A 108 -1.06 4.66 6.12
CA TYR A 108 -0.78 4.78 4.70
C TYR A 108 -1.09 3.49 3.94
N LEU A 109 -0.61 2.33 4.42
CA LEU A 109 -0.89 1.02 3.81
C LEU A 109 -2.39 0.75 3.69
N SER A 110 -3.17 1.01 4.76
CA SER A 110 -4.61 0.81 4.76
C SER A 110 -5.30 1.65 3.68
N LYS A 111 -4.92 2.93 3.58
CA LYS A 111 -5.43 3.86 2.57
C LYS A 111 -4.99 3.43 1.16
N TYR A 112 -3.69 3.15 1.00
CA TYR A 112 -3.08 2.77 -0.27
C TYR A 112 -3.69 1.50 -0.86
N ILE A 113 -3.82 0.43 -0.06
CA ILE A 113 -4.48 -0.81 -0.49
C ILE A 113 -5.92 -0.53 -0.93
N LYS A 114 -6.69 0.24 -0.14
CA LYS A 114 -8.08 0.55 -0.46
C LYS A 114 -8.23 1.37 -1.74
N GLU A 115 -7.38 2.37 -1.95
CA GLU A 115 -7.40 3.23 -3.15
C GLU A 115 -7.07 2.46 -4.43
N HIS A 116 -6.10 1.52 -4.38
CA HIS A 116 -5.66 0.80 -5.57
C HIS A 116 -6.41 -0.51 -5.83
N THR A 117 -7.03 -1.11 -4.81
CA THR A 117 -7.74 -2.40 -4.97
C THR A 117 -9.26 -2.29 -4.81
N GLY A 118 -9.75 -1.16 -4.31
CA GLY A 118 -11.16 -0.97 -3.93
C GLY A 118 -11.57 -1.73 -2.66
N ALA A 119 -10.67 -2.51 -2.06
CA ALA A 119 -10.92 -3.35 -0.89
C ALA A 119 -10.00 -2.98 0.28
N THR A 120 -10.47 -3.16 1.50
CA THR A 120 -9.62 -3.03 2.69
C THR A 120 -8.62 -4.19 2.78
N PHE A 121 -7.55 -3.99 3.56
CA PHE A 121 -6.58 -5.06 3.85
C PHE A 121 -7.26 -6.33 4.37
N GLN A 122 -8.18 -6.20 5.32
CA GLN A 122 -8.91 -7.34 5.89
C GLN A 122 -9.76 -8.07 4.84
N GLU A 123 -10.39 -7.34 3.92
CA GLU A 123 -11.14 -7.94 2.81
C GLU A 123 -10.24 -8.66 1.82
N ALA A 124 -9.05 -8.11 1.54
CA ALA A 124 -8.05 -8.74 0.70
C ALA A 124 -7.55 -10.07 1.30
N VAL A 125 -7.21 -10.08 2.60
CA VAL A 125 -6.82 -11.30 3.33
C VAL A 125 -7.95 -12.33 3.34
N LYS A 126 -9.16 -11.91 3.67
CA LYS A 126 -10.35 -12.77 3.65
C LYS A 126 -10.56 -13.41 2.27
N LYS A 127 -10.45 -12.62 1.19
CA LYS A 127 -10.58 -13.09 -0.20
C LYS A 127 -9.50 -14.13 -0.54
N ALA A 128 -8.25 -13.90 -0.13
CA ALA A 128 -7.15 -14.85 -0.32
C ALA A 128 -7.40 -16.17 0.43
N ARG A 129 -7.80 -16.11 1.70
CA ARG A 129 -8.15 -17.29 2.53
C ARG A 129 -9.30 -18.08 1.91
N MET A 130 -10.37 -17.41 1.49
CA MET A 130 -11.52 -18.08 0.85
C MET A 130 -11.16 -18.72 -0.49
N LYS A 131 -10.34 -18.05 -1.32
CA LYS A 131 -9.84 -18.61 -2.58
C LYS A 131 -9.04 -19.89 -2.35
N LYS A 132 -8.16 -19.90 -1.34
CA LYS A 132 -7.34 -21.07 -0.99
C LYS A 132 -8.20 -22.20 -0.41
N ALA A 133 -9.15 -21.89 0.48
CA ALA A 133 -10.09 -22.87 1.03
C ALA A 133 -10.89 -23.57 -0.08
N ARG A 134 -11.36 -22.78 -1.07
CA ARG A 134 -12.07 -23.32 -2.24
C ARG A 134 -11.22 -24.29 -3.05
N ALA A 135 -9.95 -23.98 -3.27
CA ALA A 135 -9.02 -24.86 -3.95
C ALA A 135 -8.81 -26.17 -3.15
N MET A 136 -8.55 -26.06 -1.83
CA MET A 136 -8.34 -27.24 -0.97
C MET A 136 -9.58 -28.13 -0.91
N LEU A 137 -10.79 -27.56 -0.90
CA LEU A 137 -12.04 -28.33 -0.94
C LEU A 137 -12.21 -29.14 -2.24
N LYS A 138 -11.64 -28.68 -3.35
CA LYS A 138 -11.68 -29.35 -4.66
C LYS A 138 -10.57 -30.40 -4.80
N GLU A 139 -9.39 -30.09 -4.31
CA GLU A 139 -8.15 -30.78 -4.65
C GLU A 139 -7.74 -31.78 -3.57
N THR A 140 -8.35 -31.70 -2.36
CA THR A 140 -7.96 -32.54 -1.22
C THR A 140 -9.16 -33.16 -0.52
N ASN A 141 -8.90 -34.31 0.18
CA ASN A 141 -9.88 -34.94 1.05
C ASN A 141 -9.80 -34.48 2.52
N GLN A 142 -9.12 -33.38 2.81
CA GLN A 142 -9.03 -32.83 4.16
C GLN A 142 -10.41 -32.49 4.72
N THR A 143 -10.59 -32.61 6.04
CA THR A 143 -11.83 -32.23 6.70
C THR A 143 -12.06 -30.72 6.61
N VAL A 144 -13.30 -30.27 6.76
CA VAL A 144 -13.62 -28.83 6.73
C VAL A 144 -12.93 -28.10 7.88
N GLU A 145 -12.82 -28.73 9.04
CA GLU A 145 -12.11 -28.22 10.22
C GLU A 145 -10.62 -28.02 9.92
N SER A 146 -9.99 -29.04 9.31
CA SER A 146 -8.58 -28.95 8.90
C SER A 146 -8.35 -27.83 7.89
N ILE A 147 -9.22 -27.68 6.90
CA ILE A 147 -9.13 -26.62 5.90
C ILE A 147 -9.32 -25.25 6.58
N ALA A 148 -10.29 -25.08 7.48
CA ALA A 148 -10.49 -23.84 8.22
C ALA A 148 -9.22 -23.40 8.97
N ALA A 149 -8.61 -24.33 9.73
CA ALA A 149 -7.36 -24.10 10.44
C ALA A 149 -6.19 -23.78 9.49
N ASN A 150 -6.07 -24.51 8.38
CA ASN A 150 -5.02 -24.30 7.38
C ASN A 150 -5.09 -22.97 6.67
N VAL A 151 -6.28 -22.41 6.53
CA VAL A 151 -6.43 -21.07 5.91
C VAL A 151 -6.51 -19.93 6.94
N GLY A 152 -6.26 -20.22 8.23
CA GLY A 152 -6.07 -19.22 9.27
C GLY A 152 -7.36 -18.79 9.98
N TYR A 153 -8.34 -19.68 10.13
CA TYR A 153 -9.51 -19.48 10.98
C TYR A 153 -9.40 -20.32 12.25
N GLU A 154 -9.62 -19.68 13.39
CA GLU A 154 -9.57 -20.33 14.71
C GLU A 154 -10.79 -21.24 14.94
N THR A 155 -11.96 -20.86 14.40
CA THR A 155 -13.20 -21.61 14.56
C THR A 155 -13.81 -21.99 13.23
N VAL A 156 -14.30 -23.23 13.13
CA VAL A 156 -14.95 -23.76 11.93
C VAL A 156 -16.30 -23.08 11.67
N GLU A 157 -16.99 -22.64 12.71
CA GLU A 157 -18.27 -21.93 12.62
C GLU A 157 -18.11 -20.60 11.90
N HIS A 158 -17.07 -19.83 12.30
CA HIS A 158 -16.75 -18.56 11.62
C HIS A 158 -16.38 -18.79 10.16
N PHE A 159 -15.54 -19.78 9.87
CA PHE A 159 -15.18 -20.18 8.52
C PHE A 159 -16.42 -20.53 7.69
N ASN A 160 -17.30 -21.43 8.19
CA ASN A 160 -18.50 -21.88 7.50
C ASN A 160 -19.43 -20.71 7.14
N ARG A 161 -19.65 -19.78 8.08
CA ARG A 161 -20.45 -18.58 7.85
C ARG A 161 -19.87 -17.69 6.74
N LEU A 162 -18.55 -17.45 6.76
CA LEU A 162 -17.88 -16.64 5.75
C LEU A 162 -17.85 -17.35 4.39
N PHE A 163 -17.60 -18.65 4.35
CA PHE A 163 -17.60 -19.42 3.11
C PHE A 163 -18.99 -19.40 2.45
N LYS A 164 -20.05 -19.63 3.24
CA LYS A 164 -21.44 -19.54 2.75
C LYS A 164 -21.78 -18.14 2.26
N LYS A 165 -21.33 -17.09 2.96
CA LYS A 165 -21.52 -15.70 2.51
C LYS A 165 -20.80 -15.42 1.18
N THR A 166 -19.62 -16.01 0.96
CA THR A 166 -18.78 -15.75 -0.22
C THR A 166 -19.22 -16.55 -1.44
N TYR A 167 -19.62 -17.82 -1.24
CA TYR A 167 -19.91 -18.75 -2.34
C TYR A 167 -21.37 -19.20 -2.41
N GLN A 168 -22.25 -18.65 -1.55
CA GLN A 168 -23.70 -18.97 -1.46
C GLN A 168 -24.01 -20.42 -1.13
N MET A 169 -23.01 -21.21 -0.69
CA MET A 169 -23.15 -22.60 -0.29
C MET A 169 -22.17 -22.95 0.83
N THR A 170 -22.48 -23.97 1.61
CA THR A 170 -21.58 -24.46 2.66
C THR A 170 -20.38 -25.17 2.06
N PRO A 171 -19.23 -25.25 2.80
CA PRO A 171 -18.05 -26.00 2.34
C PRO A 171 -18.37 -27.47 1.97
N VAL A 172 -19.22 -28.13 2.75
CA VAL A 172 -19.66 -29.51 2.50
C VAL A 172 -20.47 -29.63 1.21
N GLN A 173 -21.43 -28.73 0.99
CA GLN A 173 -22.19 -28.67 -0.25
C GLN A 173 -21.30 -28.41 -1.46
N PHE A 174 -20.37 -27.44 -1.33
CA PHE A 174 -19.40 -27.12 -2.37
C PHE A 174 -18.55 -28.33 -2.76
N ARG A 175 -18.04 -29.08 -1.79
CA ARG A 175 -17.25 -30.32 -2.04
C ARG A 175 -18.08 -31.35 -2.78
N ARG A 176 -19.31 -31.63 -2.28
CA ARG A 176 -20.19 -32.64 -2.88
C ARG A 176 -20.52 -32.35 -4.35
N GLU A 177 -20.75 -31.08 -4.71
CA GLU A 177 -21.02 -30.67 -6.08
C GLU A 177 -19.80 -30.78 -7.00
N ASN A 178 -18.58 -30.59 -6.45
CA ASN A 178 -17.35 -30.67 -7.23
C ASN A 178 -16.74 -32.09 -7.30
N LEU A 179 -17.15 -33.03 -6.42
CA LEU A 179 -16.75 -34.44 -6.49
C LEU A 179 -17.63 -35.24 -7.47
N LYS A 180 -18.75 -34.67 -7.94
CA LYS A 180 -19.66 -35.30 -8.91
C LYS A 180 -19.30 -35.04 -10.38
N LYS A 181 -18.23 -34.30 -10.60
CA LYS A 181 -17.66 -34.03 -11.93
C LYS A 181 -16.34 -34.79 -12.10
#